data_5b3a3c97285d84cc754db6cd58b89985
#
_entry.id   5b3a3c97285d84cc754db6cd58b89985
#
_cell.length_a   1.000
_cell.length_b   1.000
_cell.length_c   1.000
_cell.angle_alpha   90.00
_cell.angle_beta   90.00
_cell.angle_gamma   90.00
#
_symmetry.space_group_name_H-M   'P 1'
#
loop_
_entity.id
_entity.type
_entity.pdbx_description
1 polymer ?
#
loop_
_entity_poly.entity_id
_entity_poly.type
_entity_poly.pdbx_seq_one_letter_code
_entity_poly.pdbx_strand_id
1 'polypeptide(L)'
;SEMCIRDRYMLDEFKKAEGIDLSGDKMAMQRLKEAAEKAKKELSSATTTNINLPFITANQDGPKHFDMNLTRAKFDELTADLVDRTKGPVNTALADAGLTAAELDKVLLVGGSTRIIAVQEEVKRLTGKEPFKGINPDECVAIGACIQGGKLAGDAGAGEILLLDVTPLTLSIETMGGIATHLIERNTTIPTKKSQIFSTAQDNQDAVDINVVQGERQFAKDNKSLGRFRLDGIAPARRGVPQIEVTFDIDANGIVNVSAKDLGTGREQHITIT
;
A
#
# COMPACT_ATOMS: atom_id res chain seq x y z
N SER A 1 -7.75 10.30 -1.20
CA SER A 1 -8.47 9.17 -1.79
C SER A 1 -9.52 9.66 -2.77
N GLU A 2 -9.90 8.85 -3.76
CA GLU A 2 -10.95 9.14 -4.76
C GLU A 2 -12.27 9.63 -4.09
N MET A 3 -12.56 9.10 -2.92
CA MET A 3 -13.73 9.46 -2.12
C MET A 3 -13.75 10.94 -1.74
N CYS A 4 -12.61 11.49 -1.29
CA CYS A 4 -12.54 12.90 -0.85
C CYS A 4 -12.76 13.92 -1.99
N ILE A 5 -12.37 13.61 -3.23
CA ILE A 5 -12.54 14.51 -4.37
C ILE A 5 -14.00 14.57 -4.79
N ARG A 6 -14.68 13.44 -4.87
CA ARG A 6 -16.11 13.35 -5.24
C ARG A 6 -17.01 13.98 -4.20
N ASP A 7 -16.77 13.71 -2.91
CA ASP A 7 -17.54 14.30 -1.81
C ASP A 7 -17.41 15.82 -1.80
N ARG A 8 -16.19 16.33 -2.04
CA ARG A 8 -15.93 17.76 -2.11
C ARG A 8 -16.67 18.42 -3.27
N TYR A 9 -16.63 17.82 -4.46
CA TYR A 9 -17.36 18.34 -5.61
C TYR A 9 -18.86 18.40 -5.36
N MET A 10 -19.45 17.36 -4.79
CA MET A 10 -20.89 17.36 -4.44
C MET A 10 -21.24 18.41 -3.37
N LEU A 11 -20.37 18.57 -2.36
CA LEU A 11 -20.53 19.62 -1.35
C LEU A 11 -20.49 21.03 -1.97
N ASP A 12 -19.53 21.27 -2.86
CA ASP A 12 -19.37 22.57 -3.53
C ASP A 12 -20.57 22.88 -4.43
N GLU A 13 -21.10 21.91 -5.16
CA GLU A 13 -22.27 22.08 -6.01
C GLU A 13 -23.54 22.36 -5.16
N PHE A 14 -23.72 21.64 -4.04
CA PHE A 14 -24.85 21.93 -3.14
C PHE A 14 -24.73 23.31 -2.50
N LYS A 15 -23.52 23.68 -2.07
CA LYS A 15 -23.27 25.02 -1.49
C LYS A 15 -23.51 26.14 -2.50
N LYS A 16 -23.16 25.94 -3.78
CA LYS A 16 -23.46 26.89 -4.85
C LYS A 16 -24.96 27.02 -5.10
N ALA A 17 -25.69 25.91 -5.09
CA ALA A 17 -27.13 25.89 -5.40
C ALA A 17 -27.98 26.40 -4.24
N GLU A 18 -27.71 25.99 -3.01
CA GLU A 18 -28.57 26.25 -1.83
C GLU A 18 -27.95 27.21 -0.81
N GLY A 19 -26.69 27.61 -0.97
CA GLY A 19 -25.98 28.47 -0.02
C GLY A 19 -25.63 27.81 1.31
N ILE A 20 -25.84 26.49 1.45
CA ILE A 20 -25.68 25.73 2.70
C ILE A 20 -24.44 24.87 2.64
N ASP A 21 -23.61 24.93 3.70
CA ASP A 21 -22.44 24.08 3.85
C ASP A 21 -22.77 22.83 4.67
N LEU A 22 -22.73 21.65 4.06
CA LEU A 22 -23.03 20.36 4.70
C LEU A 22 -21.82 19.73 5.39
N SER A 23 -20.63 20.33 5.31
CA SER A 23 -19.39 19.73 5.84
C SER A 23 -19.40 19.44 7.34
N GLY A 24 -20.18 20.21 8.10
CA GLY A 24 -20.40 20.04 9.54
C GLY A 24 -21.45 18.97 9.92
N ASP A 25 -22.29 18.55 8.98
CA ASP A 25 -23.34 17.57 9.22
C ASP A 25 -22.84 16.15 8.89
N LYS A 26 -22.52 15.38 9.93
CA LYS A 26 -22.00 14.01 9.79
C LYS A 26 -22.96 13.07 9.05
N MET A 27 -24.27 13.24 9.23
CA MET A 27 -25.28 12.40 8.60
C MET A 27 -25.41 12.73 7.11
N ALA A 28 -25.44 14.01 6.75
CA ALA A 28 -25.41 14.45 5.36
C ALA A 28 -24.13 14.01 4.65
N MET A 29 -22.97 14.13 5.30
CA MET A 29 -21.69 13.67 4.77
C MET A 29 -21.66 12.18 4.51
N GLN A 30 -22.21 11.37 5.40
CA GLN A 30 -22.27 9.91 5.19
C GLN A 30 -23.16 9.57 3.99
N ARG A 31 -24.32 10.19 3.86
CA ARG A 31 -25.23 10.02 2.72
C ARG A 31 -24.59 10.46 1.40
N LEU A 32 -23.83 11.56 1.39
CA LEU A 32 -23.08 12.02 0.23
C LEU A 32 -22.01 10.99 -0.19
N LYS A 33 -21.27 10.43 0.77
CA LYS A 33 -20.26 9.39 0.49
C LYS A 33 -20.86 8.14 -0.14
N GLU A 34 -21.95 7.66 0.41
CA GLU A 34 -22.67 6.49 -0.11
C GLU A 34 -23.20 6.74 -1.52
N ALA A 35 -23.77 7.91 -1.76
CA ALA A 35 -24.27 8.31 -3.08
C ALA A 35 -23.12 8.48 -4.09
N ALA A 36 -22.00 9.06 -3.68
CA ALA A 36 -20.80 9.20 -4.51
C ALA A 36 -20.22 7.83 -4.90
N GLU A 37 -20.17 6.87 -3.97
CA GLU A 37 -19.71 5.52 -4.26
C GLU A 37 -20.68 4.77 -5.20
N LYS A 38 -21.99 4.93 -5.02
CA LYS A 38 -23.00 4.40 -5.92
C LYS A 38 -22.84 4.98 -7.33
N ALA A 39 -22.73 6.30 -7.45
CA ALA A 39 -22.54 7.00 -8.71
C ALA A 39 -21.26 6.52 -9.44
N LYS A 40 -20.15 6.36 -8.74
CA LYS A 40 -18.91 5.80 -9.30
C LYS A 40 -19.14 4.41 -9.92
N LYS A 41 -19.86 3.51 -9.23
CA LYS A 41 -20.16 2.17 -9.72
C LYS A 41 -21.03 2.22 -10.99
N GLU A 42 -22.06 3.05 -10.97
CA GLU A 42 -22.96 3.24 -12.11
C GLU A 42 -22.26 3.82 -13.34
N LEU A 43 -21.35 4.79 -13.14
CA LEU A 43 -20.54 5.39 -14.21
C LEU A 43 -19.51 4.44 -14.83
N SER A 44 -19.27 3.27 -14.26
CA SER A 44 -18.47 2.21 -14.90
C SER A 44 -19.20 1.55 -16.07
N SER A 45 -20.53 1.66 -16.14
CA SER A 45 -21.36 1.11 -17.23
C SER A 45 -22.19 2.17 -17.96
N ALA A 46 -22.64 3.23 -17.26
CA ALA A 46 -23.44 4.30 -17.82
C ALA A 46 -22.57 5.54 -18.11
N THR A 47 -23.02 6.38 -19.04
CA THR A 47 -22.37 7.68 -19.35
C THR A 47 -22.80 8.81 -18.42
N THR A 48 -23.95 8.64 -17.74
CA THR A 48 -24.53 9.62 -16.83
C THR A 48 -25.28 8.88 -15.73
N THR A 49 -25.27 9.42 -14.51
CA THR A 49 -26.08 8.95 -13.39
C THR A 49 -26.73 10.13 -12.68
N ASN A 50 -27.91 9.91 -12.12
CA ASN A 50 -28.59 10.89 -11.27
C ASN A 50 -28.33 10.56 -9.80
N ILE A 51 -27.93 11.58 -9.05
CA ILE A 51 -27.72 11.54 -7.60
C ILE A 51 -28.84 12.31 -6.94
N ASN A 52 -29.78 11.61 -6.29
CA ASN A 52 -30.91 12.21 -5.62
C ASN A 52 -30.91 11.80 -4.14
N LEU A 53 -30.78 12.80 -3.27
CA LEU A 53 -30.78 12.66 -1.82
C LEU A 53 -31.88 13.55 -1.22
N PRO A 54 -33.09 13.06 -1.09
CA PRO A 54 -34.19 13.83 -0.52
C PRO A 54 -33.91 14.10 0.97
N PHE A 55 -34.34 15.27 1.43
CA PHE A 55 -34.21 15.69 2.84
C PHE A 55 -32.77 15.59 3.35
N ILE A 56 -31.81 16.13 2.57
CA ILE A 56 -30.39 16.10 2.95
C ILE A 56 -30.11 16.99 4.15
N THR A 57 -30.81 18.12 4.23
CA THR A 57 -30.79 19.08 5.34
C THR A 57 -32.10 19.88 5.38
N ALA A 58 -32.24 20.78 6.34
CA ALA A 58 -33.34 21.74 6.43
C ALA A 58 -32.84 23.11 6.90
N ASN A 59 -33.44 24.17 6.45
CA ASN A 59 -33.26 25.55 6.93
C ASN A 59 -34.61 26.20 7.26
N GLN A 60 -34.62 27.53 7.45
CA GLN A 60 -35.84 28.29 7.78
C GLN A 60 -36.90 28.20 6.67
N ASP A 61 -36.50 27.98 5.43
CA ASP A 61 -37.41 27.84 4.28
C ASP A 61 -37.95 26.41 4.12
N GLY A 62 -37.55 25.49 4.98
CA GLY A 62 -37.99 24.09 4.97
C GLY A 62 -36.91 23.08 4.56
N PRO A 63 -37.34 21.85 4.24
CA PRO A 63 -36.43 20.80 3.87
C PRO A 63 -35.74 21.05 2.52
N LYS A 64 -34.45 20.71 2.43
CA LYS A 64 -33.63 20.81 1.23
C LYS A 64 -33.28 19.45 0.69
N HIS A 65 -33.23 19.37 -0.62
CA HIS A 65 -32.95 18.13 -1.36
C HIS A 65 -31.70 18.34 -2.21
N PHE A 66 -30.91 17.28 -2.33
CA PHE A 66 -29.79 17.27 -3.28
C PHE A 66 -30.19 16.46 -4.51
N ASP A 67 -30.18 17.09 -5.67
CA ASP A 67 -30.45 16.44 -6.95
C ASP A 67 -29.45 16.96 -7.99
N MET A 68 -28.64 16.05 -8.56
CA MET A 68 -27.72 16.40 -9.62
C MET A 68 -27.48 15.25 -10.58
N ASN A 69 -27.22 15.57 -11.84
CA ASN A 69 -26.69 14.63 -12.82
C ASN A 69 -25.18 14.70 -12.87
N LEU A 70 -24.53 13.56 -12.71
CA LEU A 70 -23.09 13.41 -12.85
C LEU A 70 -22.78 12.63 -14.12
N THR A 71 -21.99 13.22 -15.01
CA THR A 71 -21.53 12.55 -16.22
C THR A 71 -20.21 11.82 -15.97
N ARG A 72 -19.95 10.74 -16.74
CA ARG A 72 -18.65 10.05 -16.73
C ARG A 72 -17.51 11.02 -17.05
N ALA A 73 -17.67 11.88 -18.05
CA ALA A 73 -16.65 12.86 -18.42
C ALA A 73 -16.27 13.77 -17.24
N LYS A 74 -17.26 14.23 -16.45
CA LYS A 74 -16.99 15.04 -15.24
C LYS A 74 -16.32 14.22 -14.14
N PHE A 75 -16.73 12.97 -13.97
CA PHE A 75 -16.08 12.05 -13.04
C PHE A 75 -14.61 11.79 -13.41
N ASP A 76 -14.34 11.56 -14.70
CA ASP A 76 -12.98 11.32 -15.23
C ASP A 76 -12.11 12.58 -15.05
N GLU A 77 -12.66 13.78 -15.31
CA GLU A 77 -11.98 15.06 -15.03
C GLU A 77 -11.58 15.17 -13.56
N LEU A 78 -12.51 14.89 -12.65
CA LEU A 78 -12.29 15.00 -11.20
C LEU A 78 -11.28 13.98 -10.65
N THR A 79 -11.05 12.88 -11.34
CA THR A 79 -10.18 11.79 -10.91
C THR A 79 -8.94 11.61 -11.77
N ALA A 80 -8.73 12.48 -12.75
CA ALA A 80 -7.64 12.39 -13.72
C ALA A 80 -6.25 12.34 -13.06
N ASP A 81 -6.02 13.13 -12.01
CA ASP A 81 -4.77 13.14 -11.25
C ASP A 81 -4.50 11.80 -10.55
N LEU A 82 -5.53 11.12 -10.07
CA LEU A 82 -5.41 9.80 -9.44
C LEU A 82 -5.04 8.73 -10.45
N VAL A 83 -5.65 8.77 -11.64
CA VAL A 83 -5.30 7.87 -12.75
C VAL A 83 -3.85 8.13 -13.19
N ASP A 84 -3.47 9.39 -13.34
CA ASP A 84 -2.10 9.77 -13.74
C ASP A 84 -1.05 9.25 -12.75
N ARG A 85 -1.30 9.32 -11.46
CA ARG A 85 -0.41 8.83 -10.41
C ARG A 85 -0.16 7.32 -10.45
N THR A 86 -1.03 6.53 -11.09
CA THR A 86 -0.82 5.07 -11.24
C THR A 86 0.29 4.73 -12.23
N LYS A 87 0.68 5.64 -13.11
CA LYS A 87 1.77 5.45 -14.09
C LYS A 87 3.11 5.17 -13.45
N GLY A 88 3.43 5.90 -12.37
CA GLY A 88 4.69 5.73 -11.65
C GLY A 88 4.91 4.29 -11.19
N PRO A 89 4.02 3.71 -10.37
CA PRO A 89 4.13 2.31 -9.92
C PRO A 89 4.19 1.29 -11.06
N VAL A 90 3.42 1.48 -12.14
CA VAL A 90 3.46 0.57 -13.30
C VAL A 90 4.84 0.58 -13.97
N ASN A 91 5.37 1.78 -14.24
CA ASN A 91 6.69 1.92 -14.85
C ASN A 91 7.81 1.37 -13.95
N THR A 92 7.72 1.61 -12.64
CA THR A 92 8.67 1.07 -11.67
C THR A 92 8.63 -0.47 -11.67
N ALA A 93 7.44 -1.07 -11.67
CA ALA A 93 7.31 -2.52 -11.69
C ALA A 93 7.89 -3.16 -12.95
N LEU A 94 7.68 -2.54 -14.12
CA LEU A 94 8.28 -2.98 -15.38
C LEU A 94 9.80 -2.85 -15.36
N ALA A 95 10.32 -1.73 -14.88
CA ALA A 95 11.76 -1.51 -14.77
C ALA A 95 12.42 -2.51 -13.80
N ASP A 96 11.82 -2.76 -12.65
CA ASP A 96 12.31 -3.72 -11.66
C ASP A 96 12.31 -5.17 -12.21
N ALA A 97 11.33 -5.50 -13.04
CA ALA A 97 11.28 -6.80 -13.72
C ALA A 97 12.24 -6.90 -14.90
N GLY A 98 12.86 -5.79 -15.34
CA GLY A 98 13.68 -5.73 -16.55
C GLY A 98 12.90 -5.98 -17.83
N LEU A 99 11.58 -5.70 -17.82
CA LEU A 99 10.67 -5.94 -18.93
C LEU A 99 10.19 -4.64 -19.56
N THR A 100 9.92 -4.68 -20.84
CA THR A 100 9.16 -3.67 -21.55
C THR A 100 7.68 -4.05 -21.61
N ALA A 101 6.82 -3.08 -21.84
CA ALA A 101 5.38 -3.32 -22.00
C ALA A 101 5.06 -4.31 -23.15
N ALA A 102 5.90 -4.34 -24.20
CA ALA A 102 5.74 -5.24 -25.36
C ALA A 102 5.96 -6.71 -24.99
N GLU A 103 6.82 -6.99 -24.01
CA GLU A 103 7.17 -8.33 -23.55
C GLU A 103 6.14 -8.96 -22.60
N LEU A 104 5.14 -8.19 -22.16
CA LEU A 104 4.06 -8.74 -21.35
C LEU A 104 3.20 -9.70 -22.17
N ASP A 105 2.94 -10.90 -21.69
CA ASP A 105 2.01 -11.85 -22.32
C ASP A 105 0.56 -11.41 -22.15
N LYS A 106 0.17 -11.04 -20.94
CA LYS A 106 -1.18 -10.63 -20.57
C LYS A 106 -1.17 -9.54 -19.50
N VAL A 107 -2.19 -8.69 -19.54
CA VAL A 107 -2.46 -7.68 -18.52
C VAL A 107 -3.77 -8.05 -17.84
N LEU A 108 -3.71 -8.31 -16.53
CA LEU A 108 -4.85 -8.64 -15.69
C LEU A 108 -5.26 -7.44 -14.86
N LEU A 109 -6.55 -7.15 -14.79
CA LEU A 109 -7.10 -6.11 -13.94
C LEU A 109 -7.72 -6.75 -12.70
N VAL A 110 -7.23 -6.34 -11.52
CA VAL A 110 -7.67 -6.87 -10.22
C VAL A 110 -8.12 -5.73 -9.32
N GLY A 111 -9.21 -5.97 -8.57
CA GLY A 111 -9.83 -4.99 -7.69
C GLY A 111 -10.91 -4.14 -8.35
N GLY A 112 -11.93 -3.75 -7.57
CA GLY A 112 -13.12 -3.05 -8.06
C GLY A 112 -12.85 -1.72 -8.76
N SER A 113 -11.78 -0.98 -8.37
CA SER A 113 -11.41 0.29 -9.02
C SER A 113 -10.95 0.12 -10.46
N THR A 114 -10.55 -1.07 -10.89
CA THR A 114 -10.19 -1.36 -12.29
C THR A 114 -11.40 -1.45 -13.21
N ARG A 115 -12.62 -1.38 -12.69
CA ARG A 115 -13.84 -1.25 -13.47
C ARG A 115 -14.03 0.16 -14.05
N ILE A 116 -13.33 1.16 -13.51
CA ILE A 116 -13.36 2.53 -14.02
C ILE A 116 -12.78 2.55 -15.43
N ILE A 117 -13.52 3.09 -16.37
CA ILE A 117 -13.14 3.08 -17.80
C ILE A 117 -11.81 3.82 -18.02
N ALA A 118 -11.64 4.99 -17.42
CA ALA A 118 -10.38 5.75 -17.53
C ALA A 118 -9.15 4.95 -17.05
N VAL A 119 -9.30 4.09 -16.03
CA VAL A 119 -8.23 3.20 -15.58
C VAL A 119 -7.90 2.14 -16.64
N GLN A 120 -8.93 1.53 -17.25
CA GLN A 120 -8.74 0.52 -18.30
C GLN A 120 -8.06 1.12 -19.53
N GLU A 121 -8.49 2.31 -19.95
CA GLU A 121 -7.91 3.03 -21.08
C GLU A 121 -6.45 3.42 -20.81
N GLU A 122 -6.15 3.88 -19.58
CA GLU A 122 -4.78 4.22 -19.21
C GLU A 122 -3.87 2.98 -19.20
N VAL A 123 -4.32 1.86 -18.66
CA VAL A 123 -3.57 0.60 -18.70
C VAL A 123 -3.30 0.17 -20.14
N LYS A 124 -4.31 0.24 -21.01
CA LYS A 124 -4.15 -0.05 -22.44
C LYS A 124 -3.17 0.90 -23.11
N ARG A 125 -3.21 2.19 -22.77
CA ARG A 125 -2.28 3.19 -23.29
C ARG A 125 -0.83 2.92 -22.86
N LEU A 126 -0.61 2.53 -21.59
CA LEU A 126 0.71 2.25 -21.03
C LEU A 126 1.31 0.96 -21.56
N THR A 127 0.49 -0.07 -21.74
CA THR A 127 0.97 -1.42 -22.10
C THR A 127 0.84 -1.74 -23.59
N GLY A 128 0.04 -0.97 -24.34
CA GLY A 128 -0.31 -1.27 -25.73
C GLY A 128 -1.17 -2.51 -25.89
N LYS A 129 -1.63 -3.13 -24.79
CA LYS A 129 -2.39 -4.37 -24.78
C LYS A 129 -3.79 -4.18 -24.21
N GLU A 130 -4.75 -4.89 -24.78
CA GLU A 130 -6.11 -4.94 -24.23
C GLU A 130 -6.09 -5.75 -22.92
N PRO A 131 -6.60 -5.21 -21.81
CA PRO A 131 -6.70 -5.97 -20.58
C PRO A 131 -7.56 -7.23 -20.72
N PHE A 132 -7.08 -8.32 -20.14
CA PHE A 132 -7.78 -9.60 -20.18
C PHE A 132 -9.06 -9.54 -19.32
N LYS A 133 -10.21 -9.89 -19.92
CA LYS A 133 -11.54 -9.76 -19.30
C LYS A 133 -12.14 -11.10 -18.79
N GLY A 134 -11.33 -12.18 -18.82
CA GLY A 134 -11.81 -13.53 -18.47
C GLY A 134 -11.93 -13.81 -16.97
N ILE A 135 -11.55 -12.84 -16.10
CA ILE A 135 -11.57 -12.98 -14.65
C ILE A 135 -12.35 -11.80 -14.06
N ASN A 136 -13.24 -12.11 -13.09
CA ASN A 136 -13.92 -11.06 -12.33
C ASN A 136 -12.92 -10.34 -11.42
N PRO A 137 -12.67 -9.03 -11.58
CA PRO A 137 -11.69 -8.30 -10.80
C PRO A 137 -12.01 -8.24 -9.31
N ASP A 138 -13.26 -8.41 -8.89
CA ASP A 138 -13.66 -8.41 -7.48
C ASP A 138 -13.38 -9.75 -6.79
N GLU A 139 -13.32 -10.84 -7.56
CA GLU A 139 -13.19 -12.23 -7.07
C GLU A 139 -11.76 -12.78 -7.18
N CYS A 140 -10.87 -12.13 -7.94
CA CYS A 140 -9.51 -12.62 -8.22
C CYS A 140 -8.74 -13.04 -6.96
N VAL A 141 -8.80 -12.22 -5.91
CA VAL A 141 -8.07 -12.48 -4.66
C VAL A 141 -8.64 -13.69 -3.94
N ALA A 142 -9.98 -13.81 -3.88
CA ALA A 142 -10.65 -14.96 -3.24
C ALA A 142 -10.37 -16.26 -3.99
N ILE A 143 -10.41 -16.22 -5.33
CA ILE A 143 -10.06 -17.38 -6.17
C ILE A 143 -8.61 -17.78 -5.98
N GLY A 144 -7.69 -16.82 -5.98
CA GLY A 144 -6.26 -17.09 -5.75
C GLY A 144 -6.00 -17.69 -4.37
N ALA A 145 -6.64 -17.17 -3.33
CA ALA A 145 -6.56 -17.72 -1.98
C ALA A 145 -7.09 -19.16 -1.90
N CYS A 146 -8.21 -19.45 -2.59
CA CYS A 146 -8.78 -20.79 -2.68
C CYS A 146 -7.81 -21.78 -3.35
N ILE A 147 -7.20 -21.40 -4.47
CA ILE A 147 -6.22 -22.22 -5.19
C ILE A 147 -4.99 -22.50 -4.31
N GLN A 148 -4.47 -21.47 -3.65
CA GLN A 148 -3.33 -21.62 -2.74
C GLN A 148 -3.67 -22.51 -1.53
N GLY A 149 -4.87 -22.36 -0.96
CA GLY A 149 -5.37 -23.20 0.12
C GLY A 149 -5.50 -24.67 -0.29
N GLY A 150 -6.02 -24.93 -1.50
CA GLY A 150 -6.10 -26.28 -2.07
C GLY A 150 -4.72 -26.91 -2.25
N LYS A 151 -3.75 -26.12 -2.73
CA LYS A 151 -2.35 -26.59 -2.85
C LYS A 151 -1.76 -26.99 -1.50
N LEU A 152 -1.94 -26.15 -0.47
CA LEU A 152 -1.45 -26.44 0.88
C LEU A 152 -2.13 -27.66 1.51
N ALA A 153 -3.38 -27.91 1.15
CA ALA A 153 -4.15 -29.10 1.57
C ALA A 153 -3.78 -30.37 0.78
N GLY A 154 -2.96 -30.26 -0.26
CA GLY A 154 -2.58 -31.39 -1.12
C GLY A 154 -3.66 -31.78 -2.15
N ASP A 155 -4.53 -30.84 -2.52
CA ASP A 155 -5.61 -31.07 -3.47
C ASP A 155 -5.05 -31.22 -4.90
N ALA A 156 -5.29 -32.37 -5.55
CA ALA A 156 -4.78 -32.65 -6.88
C ALA A 156 -5.29 -31.69 -7.97
N GLY A 157 -6.44 -31.03 -7.71
CA GLY A 157 -7.02 -30.04 -8.63
C GLY A 157 -6.34 -28.66 -8.60
N ALA A 158 -5.51 -28.37 -7.58
CA ALA A 158 -4.85 -27.07 -7.42
C ALA A 158 -3.62 -26.86 -8.35
N GLY A 159 -3.17 -27.92 -9.05
CA GLY A 159 -2.05 -27.86 -10.00
C GLY A 159 -0.67 -27.63 -9.36
N GLU A 160 0.39 -27.67 -10.17
CA GLU A 160 1.75 -27.38 -9.76
C GLU A 160 2.04 -25.87 -9.91
N ILE A 161 1.42 -25.03 -9.08
CA ILE A 161 1.68 -23.59 -9.07
C ILE A 161 2.87 -23.32 -8.14
N LEU A 162 3.96 -22.78 -8.67
CA LEU A 162 5.05 -22.22 -7.87
C LEU A 162 4.72 -20.76 -7.57
N LEU A 163 4.47 -20.46 -6.30
CA LEU A 163 4.36 -19.09 -5.81
C LEU A 163 5.67 -18.72 -5.11
N LEU A 164 6.37 -17.73 -5.65
CA LEU A 164 7.54 -17.10 -5.01
C LEU A 164 7.15 -15.68 -4.62
N ASP A 165 7.29 -15.38 -3.35
CA ASP A 165 7.03 -14.06 -2.83
C ASP A 165 8.32 -13.26 -2.62
N VAL A 166 8.23 -11.95 -2.57
CA VAL A 166 9.38 -11.05 -2.41
C VAL A 166 9.09 -9.98 -1.37
N THR A 167 10.16 -9.41 -0.80
CA THR A 167 10.05 -8.19 0.01
C THR A 167 9.74 -7.01 -0.91
N PRO A 168 8.65 -6.24 -0.68
CA PRO A 168 8.29 -5.14 -1.57
C PRO A 168 9.18 -3.90 -1.42
N LEU A 169 9.78 -3.71 -0.23
CA LEU A 169 10.61 -2.57 0.11
C LEU A 169 11.84 -3.03 0.90
N THR A 170 12.92 -2.27 0.79
CA THR A 170 14.18 -2.52 1.52
C THR A 170 13.96 -2.43 3.03
N LEU A 171 14.52 -3.42 3.75
CA LEU A 171 14.54 -3.47 5.20
C LEU A 171 15.93 -3.06 5.71
N SER A 172 15.95 -2.14 6.66
CA SER A 172 17.15 -1.48 7.15
C SER A 172 17.11 -1.31 8.66
N ILE A 173 18.26 -1.04 9.27
CA ILE A 173 18.34 -0.49 10.61
C ILE A 173 18.88 0.93 10.59
N GLU A 174 18.48 1.72 11.58
CA GLU A 174 19.07 3.03 11.81
C GLU A 174 20.48 2.89 12.39
N THR A 175 21.45 3.54 11.75
CA THR A 175 22.83 3.59 12.21
C THR A 175 23.27 5.02 12.53
N MET A 176 24.54 5.20 12.91
CA MET A 176 25.10 6.49 13.29
C MET A 176 24.81 7.57 12.21
N GLY A 177 24.37 8.74 12.67
CA GLY A 177 23.95 9.83 11.76
C GLY A 177 22.51 9.72 11.26
N GLY A 178 21.71 8.78 11.78
CA GLY A 178 20.31 8.56 11.36
C GLY A 178 20.18 7.94 9.99
N ILE A 179 21.22 7.26 9.50
CA ILE A 179 21.24 6.62 8.17
C ILE A 179 20.51 5.28 8.24
N ALA A 180 19.71 4.98 7.23
CA ALA A 180 19.14 3.66 7.04
C ALA A 180 20.16 2.75 6.34
N THR A 181 20.75 1.83 7.11
CA THR A 181 21.70 0.84 6.58
C THR A 181 20.93 -0.39 6.14
N HIS A 182 21.00 -0.71 4.85
CA HIS A 182 20.26 -1.79 4.22
C HIS A 182 20.79 -3.17 4.64
N LEU A 183 19.88 -4.07 5.01
CA LEU A 183 20.20 -5.49 5.25
C LEU A 183 19.52 -6.40 4.21
N ILE A 184 18.24 -6.19 3.94
CA ILE A 184 17.52 -6.92 2.91
C ILE A 184 16.98 -5.93 1.89
N GLU A 185 17.48 -6.04 0.67
CA GLU A 185 17.05 -5.20 -0.45
C GLU A 185 15.63 -5.54 -0.89
N ARG A 186 14.91 -4.56 -1.43
CA ARG A 186 13.62 -4.77 -2.08
C ARG A 186 13.73 -5.85 -3.17
N ASN A 187 12.63 -6.51 -3.46
CA ASN A 187 12.57 -7.62 -4.44
C ASN A 187 13.43 -8.84 -4.09
N THR A 188 13.88 -8.98 -2.83
CA THR A 188 14.53 -10.21 -2.36
C THR A 188 13.47 -11.29 -2.15
N THR A 189 13.67 -12.46 -2.77
CA THR A 189 12.77 -13.62 -2.61
C THR A 189 12.75 -14.10 -1.16
N ILE A 190 11.57 -14.43 -0.65
CA ILE A 190 11.37 -14.99 0.69
C ILE A 190 10.99 -16.49 0.60
N PRO A 191 11.31 -17.32 1.61
CA PRO A 191 12.00 -16.97 2.87
C PRO A 191 13.46 -16.56 2.66
N THR A 192 13.97 -15.66 3.50
CA THR A 192 15.36 -15.22 3.45
C THR A 192 15.89 -14.84 4.83
N LYS A 193 17.21 -15.00 5.01
CA LYS A 193 17.90 -14.62 6.24
C LYS A 193 19.20 -13.90 5.90
N LYS A 194 19.43 -12.74 6.53
CA LYS A 194 20.66 -11.98 6.40
C LYS A 194 21.12 -11.43 7.73
N SER A 195 22.43 -11.50 7.98
CA SER A 195 23.07 -10.95 9.17
C SER A 195 24.17 -9.98 8.78
N GLN A 196 24.37 -8.96 9.62
CA GLN A 196 25.47 -8.03 9.50
C GLN A 196 25.96 -7.63 10.89
N ILE A 197 27.30 -7.46 11.02
CA ILE A 197 27.93 -7.05 12.28
C ILE A 197 28.00 -5.53 12.32
N PHE A 198 27.52 -4.99 13.42
CA PHE A 198 27.58 -3.56 13.79
C PHE A 198 28.39 -3.40 15.08
N SER A 199 28.64 -2.16 15.50
CA SER A 199 29.37 -1.86 16.69
C SER A 199 28.78 -0.67 17.44
N THR A 200 29.34 -0.37 18.63
CA THR A 200 28.99 0.80 19.45
C THR A 200 29.54 2.09 18.85
N ALA A 201 28.80 3.18 19.01
CA ALA A 201 29.15 4.52 18.54
C ALA A 201 29.97 5.34 19.59
N GLN A 202 29.92 4.94 20.86
CA GLN A 202 30.59 5.65 21.99
C GLN A 202 31.42 4.67 22.80
N ASP A 203 32.45 5.22 23.50
CA ASP A 203 33.25 4.46 24.45
C ASP A 203 32.41 4.06 25.66
N ASN A 204 32.61 2.82 26.13
CA ASN A 204 31.89 2.24 27.27
C ASN A 204 30.35 2.23 27.13
N GLN A 205 29.84 2.18 25.92
CA GLN A 205 28.41 2.06 25.63
C GLN A 205 27.92 0.67 26.04
N ASP A 206 27.00 0.62 27.01
CA ASP A 206 26.48 -0.62 27.61
C ASP A 206 25.23 -1.16 26.95
N ALA A 207 24.64 -0.40 26.00
CA ALA A 207 23.42 -0.76 25.28
C ALA A 207 23.36 -0.15 23.88
N VAL A 208 22.59 -0.77 22.99
CA VAL A 208 22.26 -0.23 21.66
C VAL A 208 20.77 -0.31 21.41
N ASP A 209 20.23 0.75 20.81
CA ASP A 209 18.85 0.78 20.34
C ASP A 209 18.82 0.37 18.86
N ILE A 210 18.04 -0.65 18.53
CA ILE A 210 17.84 -1.13 17.18
C ILE A 210 16.49 -0.61 16.68
N ASN A 211 16.51 0.34 15.74
CA ASN A 211 15.34 0.86 15.06
C ASN A 211 15.24 0.21 13.68
N VAL A 212 14.24 -0.63 13.48
CA VAL A 212 13.97 -1.32 12.23
C VAL A 212 13.10 -0.44 11.35
N VAL A 213 13.55 -0.17 10.14
CA VAL A 213 12.85 0.70 9.18
C VAL A 213 12.67 0.04 7.83
N GLN A 214 11.63 0.45 7.10
CA GLN A 214 11.29 -0.03 5.77
C GLN A 214 11.16 1.13 4.80
N GLY A 215 11.82 1.05 3.66
CA GLY A 215 11.76 2.03 2.59
C GLY A 215 13.10 2.28 1.91
N GLU A 216 13.06 3.14 0.88
CA GLU A 216 14.20 3.42 0.00
C GLU A 216 14.88 4.77 0.32
N ARG A 217 14.50 5.45 1.39
CA ARG A 217 15.06 6.75 1.76
C ARG A 217 16.36 6.59 2.53
N GLN A 218 17.31 7.48 2.27
CA GLN A 218 18.64 7.45 2.91
C GLN A 218 18.60 7.56 4.43
N PHE A 219 17.68 8.37 4.96
CA PHE A 219 17.58 8.59 6.42
C PHE A 219 16.45 7.75 7.01
N ALA A 220 16.72 7.16 8.17
CA ALA A 220 15.74 6.32 8.88
C ALA A 220 14.43 7.05 9.21
N LYS A 221 14.50 8.35 9.56
CA LYS A 221 13.34 9.20 9.87
C LYS A 221 12.38 9.38 8.68
N ASP A 222 12.86 9.23 7.45
CA ASP A 222 12.09 9.42 6.23
C ASP A 222 11.48 8.09 5.72
N ASN A 223 11.81 6.98 6.40
CA ASN A 223 11.29 5.65 6.15
C ASN A 223 10.23 5.27 7.21
N LYS A 224 9.48 4.21 6.94
CA LYS A 224 8.51 3.69 7.88
C LYS A 224 9.22 2.91 8.99
N SER A 225 9.12 3.33 10.25
CA SER A 225 9.56 2.54 11.39
C SER A 225 8.61 1.35 11.56
N LEU A 226 9.17 0.14 11.60
CA LEU A 226 8.45 -1.11 11.83
C LEU A 226 8.48 -1.52 13.29
N GLY A 227 9.52 -1.13 14.02
CA GLY A 227 9.66 -1.42 15.44
C GLY A 227 11.03 -1.00 15.97
N ARG A 228 11.12 -0.94 17.30
CA ARG A 228 12.35 -0.61 18.00
C ARG A 228 12.51 -1.51 19.22
N PHE A 229 13.72 -1.97 19.45
CA PHE A 229 14.08 -2.73 20.65
C PHE A 229 15.49 -2.39 21.09
N ARG A 230 15.83 -2.74 22.32
CA ARG A 230 17.10 -2.40 22.96
C ARG A 230 17.84 -3.65 23.38
N LEU A 231 19.11 -3.73 23.05
CA LEU A 231 20.05 -4.74 23.54
C LEU A 231 20.93 -4.10 24.63
N ASP A 232 20.77 -4.58 25.85
CA ASP A 232 21.48 -4.12 27.04
C ASP A 232 22.59 -5.10 27.47
N GLY A 233 23.54 -4.60 28.27
CA GLY A 233 24.57 -5.41 28.92
C GLY A 233 25.73 -5.78 28.01
N ILE A 234 26.06 -4.89 27.09
CA ILE A 234 27.27 -4.93 26.30
C ILE A 234 28.44 -4.66 27.23
N ALA A 235 29.52 -5.45 27.14
CA ALA A 235 30.70 -5.26 27.96
C ALA A 235 31.36 -3.90 27.64
N PRO A 236 31.77 -3.13 28.67
CA PRO A 236 32.45 -1.84 28.47
C PRO A 236 33.71 -2.02 27.62
N ALA A 237 33.78 -1.26 26.52
CA ALA A 237 34.90 -1.28 25.58
C ALA A 237 35.00 0.06 24.84
N ARG A 238 36.06 0.28 24.09
CA ARG A 238 36.17 1.41 23.17
C ARG A 238 35.13 1.27 22.07
N ARG A 239 34.62 2.41 21.56
CA ARG A 239 33.75 2.45 20.38
C ARG A 239 34.33 1.62 19.22
N GLY A 240 33.49 0.90 18.52
CA GLY A 240 33.88 0.07 17.38
C GLY A 240 34.46 -1.31 17.76
N VAL A 241 34.69 -1.61 19.06
CA VAL A 241 35.21 -2.92 19.51
C VAL A 241 34.10 -3.95 19.72
N PRO A 242 32.95 -3.68 20.38
CA PRO A 242 31.88 -4.65 20.50
C PRO A 242 31.35 -5.08 19.15
N GLN A 243 31.06 -6.37 18.99
CA GLN A 243 30.49 -6.93 17.78
C GLN A 243 29.05 -7.33 18.03
N ILE A 244 28.14 -6.60 17.41
CA ILE A 244 26.69 -6.79 17.54
C ILE A 244 26.18 -7.32 16.20
N GLU A 245 25.85 -8.60 16.17
CA GLU A 245 25.25 -9.23 14.97
C GLU A 245 23.77 -8.92 14.95
N VAL A 246 23.31 -8.19 13.93
CA VAL A 246 21.90 -7.98 13.64
C VAL A 246 21.47 -8.90 12.53
N THR A 247 20.45 -9.72 12.82
CA THR A 247 19.93 -10.71 11.88
C THR A 247 18.47 -10.39 11.56
N PHE A 248 18.18 -10.35 10.26
CA PHE A 248 16.82 -10.33 9.72
C PHE A 248 16.50 -11.74 9.21
N ASP A 249 15.40 -12.30 9.67
CA ASP A 249 14.90 -13.62 9.29
C ASP A 249 13.43 -13.47 8.88
N ILE A 250 13.15 -13.65 7.59
CA ILE A 250 11.81 -13.53 7.01
C ILE A 250 11.36 -14.92 6.59
N ASP A 251 10.24 -15.36 7.16
CA ASP A 251 9.66 -16.65 6.83
C ASP A 251 8.86 -16.62 5.51
N ALA A 252 8.36 -17.79 5.10
CA ALA A 252 7.56 -17.94 3.89
C ALA A 252 6.19 -17.20 3.93
N ASN A 253 5.76 -16.75 5.10
CA ASN A 253 4.53 -15.99 5.30
C ASN A 253 4.78 -14.47 5.31
N GLY A 254 6.04 -14.05 5.18
CA GLY A 254 6.44 -12.65 5.21
C GLY A 254 6.59 -12.08 6.63
N ILE A 255 6.56 -12.91 7.66
CA ILE A 255 6.79 -12.48 9.05
C ILE A 255 8.28 -12.19 9.23
N VAL A 256 8.59 -10.98 9.69
CA VAL A 256 9.96 -10.50 9.88
C VAL A 256 10.36 -10.63 11.33
N ASN A 257 11.35 -11.47 11.61
CA ASN A 257 12.02 -11.53 12.90
C ASN A 257 13.35 -10.80 12.81
N VAL A 258 13.59 -9.88 13.73
CA VAL A 258 14.87 -9.16 13.82
C VAL A 258 15.48 -9.42 15.18
N SER A 259 16.70 -9.96 15.20
CA SER A 259 17.47 -10.15 16.43
C SER A 259 18.77 -9.36 16.40
N ALA A 260 19.23 -8.96 17.58
CA ALA A 260 20.52 -8.36 17.81
C ALA A 260 21.24 -9.15 18.90
N LYS A 261 22.46 -9.62 18.62
CA LYS A 261 23.27 -10.43 19.52
C LYS A 261 24.66 -9.81 19.71
N ASP A 262 25.02 -9.55 20.95
CA ASP A 262 26.41 -9.22 21.31
C ASP A 262 27.25 -10.50 21.29
N LEU A 263 28.19 -10.61 20.36
CA LEU A 263 29.03 -11.78 20.20
C LEU A 263 30.04 -11.94 21.36
N GLY A 264 30.33 -10.86 22.09
CA GLY A 264 31.23 -10.89 23.23
C GLY A 264 30.60 -11.46 24.50
N THR A 265 29.36 -11.07 24.80
CA THR A 265 28.64 -11.50 26.02
C THR A 265 27.64 -12.62 25.75
N GLY A 266 27.27 -12.86 24.49
CA GLY A 266 26.23 -13.80 24.08
C GLY A 266 24.82 -13.32 24.36
N ARG A 267 24.61 -12.09 24.84
CA ARG A 267 23.29 -11.51 25.08
C ARG A 267 22.57 -11.24 23.75
N GLU A 268 21.28 -11.51 23.72
CA GLU A 268 20.44 -11.39 22.55
C GLU A 268 19.09 -10.79 22.91
N GLN A 269 18.57 -9.97 22.01
CA GLN A 269 17.20 -9.46 22.04
C GLN A 269 16.59 -9.53 20.64
N HIS A 270 15.27 -9.61 20.55
CA HIS A 270 14.59 -9.72 19.27
C HIS A 270 13.23 -9.02 19.28
N ILE A 271 12.74 -8.74 18.08
CA ILE A 271 11.38 -8.28 17.81
C ILE A 271 10.79 -9.09 16.65
N THR A 272 9.51 -9.41 16.74
CA THR A 272 8.72 -9.97 15.63
C THR A 272 7.78 -8.90 15.09
N ILE A 273 7.79 -8.71 13.79
CA ILE A 273 7.01 -7.71 13.07
C ILE A 273 6.02 -8.46 12.18
N THR A 274 4.73 -8.25 12.42
CA THR A 274 3.61 -8.89 11.71
C THR A 274 2.79 -7.88 10.93
#